data_ca7997bada00a9391bf650f3cf0bc0f6
#
_entry.id   ca7997bada00a9391bf650f3cf0bc0f6
#
_cell.length_a   1.000
_cell.length_b   1.000
_cell.length_c   1.000
_cell.angle_alpha   90.00
_cell.angle_beta   90.00
_cell.angle_gamma   90.00
#
_symmetry.space_group_name_H-M   'P 1'
#
loop_
_entity.id
_entity.type
_entity.pdbx_description
1 polymer ?
#
loop_
_entity_poly.entity_id
_entity_poly.type
_entity_poly.pdbx_seq_one_letter_code
_entity_poly.pdbx_strand_id
1 'polypeptide(L)'
;MSKVKVMHIITRLDKGGSAQNTLLTCRELSRKYEMVLVHGISLESQMTDQEKESVDRGIREAVERGVKVIAIPSLLRRISPVQDLNALFSLWRLLIRERPYIVHTHTSKAGILGRFAAKLAGVPVIIHTPHGHVFYGHFDPLVSKFFVFTERLMARITDEIVALTQTEKNDYVALSISSPEKVATIHSGVDVDRYMNIKVNIAEKKRGLGLNSKGLVVGTVGWLLPIKGPMYLLKAMPYVWENHPKTSLIFVGKGDLEIGLKKEARRMGVWDKVTFLGWRDDIPEIMQVLDVFVLPSLNEGMGRVLVEAMAVGKPVVASRVGGILDLVKEGQNGFLAEPGDEKGLAIAIKKLLEDKKIRDEMGKKGREMAQDFSVEKMIEKIDVLYESLLHSDFVERKVPKVPKVKGCFAHFL
;
A
#
# COMPACT_ATOMS: atom_id res chain seq x y z
N MET A 1 -17.67 -25.63 -15.22
CA MET A 1 -16.42 -25.18 -15.87
C MET A 1 -15.33 -25.08 -14.82
N SER A 2 -14.09 -25.46 -15.13
CA SER A 2 -12.96 -25.26 -14.20
C SER A 2 -12.70 -23.76 -14.05
N LYS A 3 -12.38 -23.30 -12.81
CA LYS A 3 -12.02 -21.91 -12.56
C LYS A 3 -10.75 -21.54 -13.35
N VAL A 4 -10.69 -20.30 -13.85
CA VAL A 4 -9.46 -19.76 -14.45
C VAL A 4 -8.40 -19.64 -13.35
N LYS A 5 -7.18 -20.10 -13.65
CA LYS A 5 -6.06 -20.04 -12.69
C LYS A 5 -5.36 -18.69 -12.81
N VAL A 6 -5.26 -18.00 -11.69
CA VAL A 6 -4.57 -16.71 -11.52
C VAL A 6 -3.44 -16.86 -10.52
N MET A 7 -2.22 -16.45 -10.90
CA MET A 7 -1.06 -16.51 -10.02
C MET A 7 -0.58 -15.11 -9.67
N HIS A 8 -0.61 -14.80 -8.38
CA HIS A 8 0.01 -13.59 -7.84
C HIS A 8 1.45 -13.86 -7.41
N ILE A 9 2.37 -12.94 -7.73
CA ILE A 9 3.79 -13.07 -7.37
C ILE A 9 4.23 -11.78 -6.66
N ILE A 10 4.67 -11.90 -5.42
CA ILE A 10 5.14 -10.78 -4.60
C ILE A 10 6.49 -11.11 -3.95
N THR A 11 7.35 -10.09 -3.74
CA THR A 11 8.68 -10.32 -3.17
C THR A 11 8.63 -10.85 -1.74
N ARG A 12 7.68 -10.39 -0.93
CA ARG A 12 7.53 -10.80 0.48
C ARG A 12 6.11 -10.55 0.98
N LEU A 13 5.71 -11.32 1.97
CA LEU A 13 4.53 -11.06 2.78
C LEU A 13 4.97 -10.50 4.13
N ASP A 14 4.63 -9.24 4.39
CA ASP A 14 4.88 -8.54 5.65
C ASP A 14 3.65 -7.69 6.03
N LYS A 15 3.75 -6.87 7.08
CA LYS A 15 2.68 -5.92 7.44
C LYS A 15 2.57 -4.70 6.52
N GLY A 16 3.33 -4.64 5.43
CA GLY A 16 3.27 -3.56 4.45
C GLY A 16 1.97 -3.56 3.64
N GLY A 17 1.56 -2.39 3.17
CA GLY A 17 0.32 -2.22 2.41
C GLY A 17 0.26 -3.06 1.13
N SER A 18 1.38 -3.28 0.44
CA SER A 18 1.45 -4.13 -0.76
C SER A 18 1.15 -5.60 -0.45
N ALA A 19 1.72 -6.15 0.63
CA ALA A 19 1.48 -7.52 1.05
C ALA A 19 0.02 -7.73 1.48
N GLN A 20 -0.53 -6.82 2.29
CA GLN A 20 -1.93 -6.86 2.70
C GLN A 20 -2.88 -6.76 1.51
N ASN A 21 -2.62 -5.85 0.57
CA ASN A 21 -3.42 -5.70 -0.65
C ASN A 21 -3.42 -6.99 -1.49
N THR A 22 -2.24 -7.57 -1.73
CA THR A 22 -2.10 -8.80 -2.51
C THR A 22 -2.81 -9.98 -1.85
N LEU A 23 -2.64 -10.14 -0.53
CA LEU A 23 -3.26 -11.21 0.23
C LEU A 23 -4.80 -11.09 0.22
N LEU A 24 -5.33 -9.87 0.45
CA LEU A 24 -6.76 -9.58 0.36
C LEU A 24 -7.31 -9.90 -1.04
N THR A 25 -6.61 -9.48 -2.09
CA THR A 25 -7.02 -9.76 -3.47
C THR A 25 -7.12 -11.26 -3.74
N CYS A 26 -6.09 -12.02 -3.36
CA CYS A 26 -6.09 -13.48 -3.52
C CYS A 26 -7.23 -14.12 -2.73
N ARG A 27 -7.43 -13.70 -1.48
CA ARG A 27 -8.45 -14.24 -0.59
C ARG A 27 -9.87 -14.00 -1.12
N GLU A 28 -10.19 -12.79 -1.54
CA GLU A 28 -11.55 -12.46 -1.96
C GLU A 28 -11.87 -13.02 -3.36
N LEU A 29 -10.91 -13.01 -4.29
CA LEU A 29 -11.09 -13.54 -5.63
C LEU A 29 -11.04 -15.08 -5.71
N SER A 30 -10.61 -15.79 -4.66
CA SER A 30 -10.60 -17.27 -4.62
C SER A 30 -12.00 -17.89 -4.79
N ARG A 31 -13.06 -17.14 -4.52
CA ARG A 31 -14.45 -17.58 -4.81
C ARG A 31 -14.69 -17.80 -6.28
N LYS A 32 -14.07 -17.01 -7.16
CA LYS A 32 -14.29 -17.00 -8.62
C LYS A 32 -13.15 -17.66 -9.40
N TYR A 33 -11.91 -17.47 -8.97
CA TYR A 33 -10.70 -17.95 -9.64
C TYR A 33 -9.97 -19.03 -8.83
N GLU A 34 -9.16 -19.85 -9.50
CA GLU A 34 -8.17 -20.72 -8.83
C GLU A 34 -6.94 -19.88 -8.51
N MET A 35 -6.83 -19.43 -7.25
CA MET A 35 -5.81 -18.49 -6.83
C MET A 35 -4.55 -19.18 -6.35
N VAL A 36 -3.40 -18.75 -6.89
CA VAL A 36 -2.05 -19.15 -6.44
C VAL A 36 -1.30 -17.90 -5.99
N LEU A 37 -0.82 -17.86 -4.77
CA LEU A 37 0.00 -16.77 -4.22
C LEU A 37 1.44 -17.27 -4.05
N VAL A 38 2.37 -16.65 -4.77
CA VAL A 38 3.81 -16.94 -4.70
C VAL A 38 4.52 -15.80 -4.01
N HIS A 39 5.32 -16.11 -3.00
CA HIS A 39 6.08 -15.10 -2.28
C HIS A 39 7.49 -15.55 -1.95
N GLY A 40 8.39 -14.60 -1.71
CA GLY A 40 9.71 -14.86 -1.17
C GLY A 40 9.68 -14.96 0.36
N ILE A 41 10.80 -15.33 0.94
CA ILE A 41 10.97 -15.40 2.40
C ILE A 41 11.26 -14.01 2.95
N SER A 42 10.53 -13.60 4.00
CA SER A 42 10.66 -12.30 4.66
C SER A 42 11.81 -12.27 5.70
N LEU A 43 12.97 -12.87 5.40
CA LEU A 43 14.13 -12.93 6.31
C LEU A 43 14.67 -11.55 6.71
N GLU A 44 14.44 -10.53 5.86
CA GLU A 44 14.96 -9.18 6.05
C GLU A 44 13.94 -8.24 6.73
N SER A 45 12.72 -8.69 6.96
CA SER A 45 11.73 -7.91 7.70
C SER A 45 11.95 -8.15 9.19
N GLN A 46 12.37 -7.10 9.89
CA GLN A 46 12.46 -7.10 11.36
C GLN A 46 11.05 -7.05 11.98
N MET A 47 10.23 -8.05 11.64
CA MET A 47 8.90 -8.18 12.21
C MET A 47 8.99 -8.68 13.66
N THR A 48 8.22 -8.07 14.54
CA THR A 48 7.97 -8.61 15.88
C THR A 48 7.17 -9.91 15.79
N ASP A 49 7.15 -10.71 16.85
CA ASP A 49 6.39 -11.97 16.86
C ASP A 49 4.88 -11.74 16.67
N GLN A 50 4.33 -10.64 17.20
CA GLN A 50 2.95 -10.24 16.95
C GLN A 50 2.67 -9.91 15.48
N GLU A 51 3.62 -9.26 14.81
CA GLU A 51 3.49 -8.95 13.38
C GLU A 51 3.55 -10.20 12.52
N LYS A 52 4.46 -11.13 12.84
CA LYS A 52 4.54 -12.43 12.18
C LYS A 52 3.23 -13.21 12.35
N GLU A 53 2.72 -13.31 13.58
CA GLU A 53 1.45 -13.97 13.86
C GLU A 53 0.27 -13.37 13.08
N SER A 54 0.24 -12.04 12.93
CA SER A 54 -0.79 -11.36 12.14
C SER A 54 -0.69 -11.68 10.65
N VAL A 55 0.53 -11.76 10.08
CA VAL A 55 0.75 -12.16 8.68
C VAL A 55 0.38 -13.62 8.48
N ASP A 56 0.83 -14.51 9.39
CA ASP A 56 0.55 -15.94 9.34
C ASP A 56 -0.95 -16.23 9.45
N ARG A 57 -1.68 -15.47 10.27
CA ARG A 57 -3.15 -15.54 10.34
C ARG A 57 -3.78 -15.20 8.98
N GLY A 58 -3.36 -14.11 8.35
CA GLY A 58 -3.87 -13.73 7.03
C GLY A 58 -3.56 -14.79 5.95
N ILE A 59 -2.39 -15.44 6.03
CA ILE A 59 -2.04 -16.55 5.13
C ILE A 59 -2.95 -17.77 5.41
N ARG A 60 -3.18 -18.14 6.69
CA ARG A 60 -4.09 -19.24 7.04
C ARG A 60 -5.51 -18.98 6.52
N GLU A 61 -6.05 -17.77 6.72
CA GLU A 61 -7.37 -17.38 6.21
C GLU A 61 -7.46 -17.49 4.67
N ALA A 62 -6.39 -17.14 3.96
CA ALA A 62 -6.34 -17.28 2.50
C ALA A 62 -6.33 -18.77 2.08
N VAL A 63 -5.53 -19.61 2.77
CA VAL A 63 -5.47 -21.06 2.53
C VAL A 63 -6.81 -21.73 2.80
N GLU A 64 -7.50 -21.39 3.90
CA GLU A 64 -8.84 -21.89 4.25
C GLU A 64 -9.88 -21.54 3.17
N ARG A 65 -9.68 -20.44 2.45
CA ARG A 65 -10.52 -20.06 1.30
C ARG A 65 -10.07 -20.67 -0.03
N GLY A 66 -9.10 -21.59 -0.01
CA GLY A 66 -8.63 -22.33 -1.17
C GLY A 66 -7.53 -21.67 -1.99
N VAL A 67 -6.87 -20.63 -1.45
CA VAL A 67 -5.67 -20.03 -2.08
C VAL A 67 -4.49 -20.98 -1.88
N LYS A 68 -3.83 -21.38 -2.97
CA LYS A 68 -2.57 -22.12 -2.91
C LYS A 68 -1.42 -21.16 -2.66
N VAL A 69 -0.76 -21.25 -1.50
CA VAL A 69 0.37 -20.38 -1.13
C VAL A 69 1.68 -21.13 -1.31
N ILE A 70 2.65 -20.52 -2.02
CA ILE A 70 3.94 -21.12 -2.36
C ILE A 70 5.06 -20.14 -2.02
N ALA A 71 6.00 -20.58 -1.20
CA ALA A 71 7.21 -19.81 -0.90
C ALA A 71 8.36 -20.17 -1.86
N ILE A 72 9.06 -19.14 -2.36
CA ILE A 72 10.31 -19.29 -3.14
C ILE A 72 11.45 -18.68 -2.31
N PRO A 73 12.30 -19.51 -1.68
CA PRO A 73 13.36 -19.02 -0.79
C PRO A 73 14.38 -18.09 -1.43
N SER A 74 14.64 -18.25 -2.73
CA SER A 74 15.58 -17.40 -3.48
C SER A 74 15.01 -16.03 -3.88
N LEU A 75 13.69 -15.81 -3.76
CA LEU A 75 13.05 -14.51 -4.07
C LEU A 75 13.22 -13.55 -2.88
N LEU A 76 14.41 -12.95 -2.75
CA LEU A 76 14.78 -12.05 -1.66
C LEU A 76 14.58 -10.58 -2.06
N ARG A 77 14.42 -9.67 -1.08
CA ARG A 77 14.32 -8.22 -1.33
C ARG A 77 15.63 -7.63 -1.84
N ARG A 78 16.75 -8.00 -1.22
CA ARG A 78 18.09 -7.51 -1.62
C ARG A 78 18.45 -7.97 -3.03
N ILE A 79 19.20 -7.16 -3.75
CA ILE A 79 19.76 -7.53 -5.05
C ILE A 79 20.88 -8.55 -4.81
N SER A 80 20.77 -9.72 -5.43
CA SER A 80 21.75 -10.79 -5.38
C SER A 80 21.70 -11.58 -6.69
N PRO A 81 22.65 -11.38 -7.62
CA PRO A 81 22.57 -11.97 -8.96
C PRO A 81 22.35 -13.48 -8.96
N VAL A 82 23.03 -14.21 -8.08
CA VAL A 82 22.88 -15.68 -7.97
C VAL A 82 21.48 -16.06 -7.48
N GLN A 83 21.01 -15.40 -6.42
CA GLN A 83 19.67 -15.69 -5.88
C GLN A 83 18.57 -15.24 -6.86
N ASP A 84 18.80 -14.14 -7.58
CA ASP A 84 17.85 -13.63 -8.55
C ASP A 84 17.71 -14.55 -9.76
N LEU A 85 18.83 -15.15 -10.23
CA LEU A 85 18.79 -16.17 -11.26
C LEU A 85 18.10 -17.45 -10.78
N ASN A 86 18.38 -17.89 -9.55
CA ASN A 86 17.68 -19.03 -8.94
C ASN A 86 16.18 -18.77 -8.76
N ALA A 87 15.79 -17.55 -8.36
CA ALA A 87 14.39 -17.16 -8.25
C ALA A 87 13.71 -17.14 -9.62
N LEU A 88 14.35 -16.60 -10.64
CA LEU A 88 13.85 -16.59 -12.01
C LEU A 88 13.60 -18.01 -12.52
N PHE A 89 14.56 -18.91 -12.36
CA PHE A 89 14.43 -20.32 -12.77
C PHE A 89 13.32 -21.04 -12.01
N SER A 90 13.24 -20.82 -10.69
CA SER A 90 12.20 -21.40 -9.83
C SER A 90 10.80 -20.91 -10.24
N LEU A 91 10.65 -19.61 -10.51
CA LEU A 91 9.41 -19.00 -11.02
C LEU A 91 9.04 -19.59 -12.38
N TRP A 92 9.96 -19.65 -13.32
CA TRP A 92 9.74 -20.21 -14.64
C TRP A 92 9.26 -21.67 -14.59
N ARG A 93 9.96 -22.55 -13.81
CA ARG A 93 9.52 -23.95 -13.62
C ARG A 93 8.13 -24.02 -12.97
N LEU A 94 7.85 -23.17 -11.99
CA LEU A 94 6.56 -23.12 -11.33
C LEU A 94 5.45 -22.75 -12.32
N LEU A 95 5.67 -21.73 -13.15
CA LEU A 95 4.72 -21.28 -14.15
C LEU A 95 4.42 -22.35 -15.22
N ILE A 96 5.44 -23.06 -15.68
CA ILE A 96 5.23 -24.20 -16.60
C ILE A 96 4.42 -25.31 -15.94
N ARG A 97 4.65 -25.59 -14.65
CA ARG A 97 3.93 -26.63 -13.91
C ARG A 97 2.48 -26.25 -13.63
N GLU A 98 2.27 -25.04 -13.10
CA GLU A 98 0.93 -24.57 -12.68
C GLU A 98 0.07 -24.09 -13.85
N ARG A 99 0.67 -23.63 -14.94
CA ARG A 99 0.00 -23.12 -16.16
C ARG A 99 -1.10 -22.10 -15.88
N PRO A 100 -0.79 -21.00 -15.14
CA PRO A 100 -1.79 -19.97 -14.90
C PRO A 100 -2.15 -19.27 -16.21
N TYR A 101 -3.41 -18.84 -16.32
CA TYR A 101 -3.85 -18.01 -17.43
C TYR A 101 -3.47 -16.54 -17.24
N ILE A 102 -3.54 -16.06 -15.99
CA ILE A 102 -3.15 -14.72 -15.60
C ILE A 102 -1.99 -14.82 -14.61
N VAL A 103 -0.93 -14.03 -14.82
CA VAL A 103 0.10 -13.74 -13.84
C VAL A 103 0.01 -12.27 -13.46
N HIS A 104 -0.22 -12.00 -12.17
CA HIS A 104 -0.28 -10.66 -11.62
C HIS A 104 0.91 -10.46 -10.65
N THR A 105 1.88 -9.67 -11.07
CA THR A 105 3.10 -9.42 -10.29
C THR A 105 3.00 -8.16 -9.46
N HIS A 106 3.65 -8.15 -8.29
CA HIS A 106 3.59 -7.06 -7.33
C HIS A 106 5.00 -6.63 -6.91
N THR A 107 5.20 -5.33 -6.69
CA THR A 107 6.47 -4.70 -6.28
C THR A 107 7.58 -4.83 -7.32
N SER A 108 8.67 -4.05 -7.18
CA SER A 108 9.68 -3.93 -8.24
C SER A 108 10.38 -5.24 -8.58
N LYS A 109 10.94 -5.95 -7.58
CA LYS A 109 11.77 -7.14 -7.86
C LYS A 109 10.95 -8.34 -8.35
N ALA A 110 9.87 -8.69 -7.64
CA ALA A 110 8.97 -9.75 -8.11
C ALA A 110 8.27 -9.33 -9.41
N GLY A 111 8.05 -8.03 -9.62
CA GLY A 111 7.60 -7.47 -10.89
C GLY A 111 8.51 -7.78 -12.05
N ILE A 112 9.82 -7.53 -11.92
CA ILE A 112 10.79 -7.80 -13.00
C ILE A 112 10.94 -9.29 -13.24
N LEU A 113 11.29 -10.07 -12.20
CA LEU A 113 11.55 -11.50 -12.32
C LEU A 113 10.31 -12.28 -12.72
N GLY A 114 9.14 -11.94 -12.14
CA GLY A 114 7.87 -12.61 -12.40
C GLY A 114 7.36 -12.34 -13.81
N ARG A 115 7.39 -11.09 -14.30
CA ARG A 115 6.98 -10.77 -15.69
C ARG A 115 7.87 -11.45 -16.72
N PHE A 116 9.20 -11.44 -16.48
CA PHE A 116 10.14 -12.10 -17.37
C PHE A 116 9.94 -13.62 -17.40
N ALA A 117 9.80 -14.26 -16.22
CA ALA A 117 9.50 -15.69 -16.12
C ALA A 117 8.16 -16.04 -16.78
N ALA A 118 7.11 -15.21 -16.60
CA ALA A 118 5.80 -15.40 -17.22
C ALA A 118 5.87 -15.32 -18.76
N LYS A 119 6.62 -14.36 -19.28
CA LYS A 119 6.86 -14.24 -20.72
C LYS A 119 7.57 -15.46 -21.29
N LEU A 120 8.63 -15.95 -20.62
CA LEU A 120 9.35 -17.19 -21.03
C LEU A 120 8.48 -18.43 -20.92
N ALA A 121 7.56 -18.49 -19.96
CA ALA A 121 6.63 -19.60 -19.79
C ALA A 121 5.42 -19.55 -20.74
N GLY A 122 5.28 -18.50 -21.55
CA GLY A 122 4.16 -18.32 -22.47
C GLY A 122 2.82 -18.05 -21.79
N VAL A 123 2.83 -17.40 -20.62
CA VAL A 123 1.60 -17.02 -19.91
C VAL A 123 0.77 -16.08 -20.77
N PRO A 124 -0.54 -16.32 -20.97
CA PRO A 124 -1.37 -15.52 -21.87
C PRO A 124 -1.52 -14.06 -21.43
N VAL A 125 -1.74 -13.80 -20.14
CA VAL A 125 -1.99 -12.46 -19.59
C VAL A 125 -1.02 -12.14 -18.46
N ILE A 126 -0.30 -11.03 -18.59
CA ILE A 126 0.68 -10.56 -17.61
C ILE A 126 0.27 -9.18 -17.11
N ILE A 127 -0.01 -9.08 -15.82
CA ILE A 127 -0.43 -7.84 -15.14
C ILE A 127 0.65 -7.46 -14.11
N HIS A 128 0.83 -6.16 -13.88
CA HIS A 128 1.75 -5.66 -12.88
C HIS A 128 1.16 -4.53 -12.03
N THR A 129 1.29 -4.65 -10.69
CA THR A 129 1.01 -3.57 -9.74
C THR A 129 2.31 -3.16 -9.04
N PRO A 130 2.85 -1.96 -9.28
CA PRO A 130 4.11 -1.50 -8.66
C PRO A 130 3.99 -1.23 -7.16
N HIS A 131 2.82 -0.88 -6.64
CA HIS A 131 2.55 -0.46 -5.25
C HIS A 131 3.31 0.80 -4.80
N GLY A 132 3.38 1.79 -5.66
CA GLY A 132 4.21 2.97 -5.51
C GLY A 132 5.54 2.79 -6.24
N HIS A 133 5.84 3.72 -7.11
CA HIS A 133 7.09 3.67 -7.88
C HIS A 133 8.26 4.31 -7.13
N VAL A 134 9.46 3.93 -7.54
CA VAL A 134 10.73 4.41 -6.97
C VAL A 134 11.44 5.44 -7.86
N PHE A 135 10.70 6.10 -8.77
CA PHE A 135 11.28 6.99 -9.77
C PHE A 135 11.74 8.33 -9.21
N TYR A 136 11.15 8.75 -8.06
CA TYR A 136 11.48 10.01 -7.41
C TYR A 136 11.72 9.82 -5.90
N GLY A 137 12.65 10.59 -5.34
CA GLY A 137 12.82 10.77 -3.89
C GLY A 137 13.41 9.59 -3.11
N HIS A 138 13.74 8.48 -3.76
CA HIS A 138 14.30 7.30 -3.10
C HIS A 138 15.77 7.05 -3.42
N PHE A 139 16.20 7.40 -4.63
CA PHE A 139 17.53 7.09 -5.15
C PHE A 139 18.17 8.26 -5.87
N ASP A 140 19.46 8.15 -6.08
CA ASP A 140 20.24 9.00 -6.97
C ASP A 140 19.60 9.08 -8.38
N PRO A 141 19.72 10.22 -9.10
CA PRO A 141 19.13 10.38 -10.42
C PRO A 141 19.54 9.35 -11.47
N LEU A 142 20.77 8.82 -11.40
CA LEU A 142 21.23 7.78 -12.33
C LEU A 142 20.55 6.44 -12.05
N VAL A 143 20.42 6.08 -10.78
CA VAL A 143 19.70 4.88 -10.33
C VAL A 143 18.22 4.97 -10.69
N SER A 144 17.60 6.14 -10.49
CA SER A 144 16.21 6.39 -10.89
C SER A 144 16.00 6.22 -12.39
N LYS A 145 16.90 6.76 -13.24
CA LYS A 145 16.88 6.56 -14.71
C LYS A 145 17.00 5.08 -15.09
N PHE A 146 17.84 4.33 -14.40
CA PHE A 146 17.97 2.88 -14.62
C PHE A 146 16.66 2.14 -14.30
N PHE A 147 15.98 2.49 -13.20
CA PHE A 147 14.67 1.90 -12.87
C PHE A 147 13.61 2.24 -13.91
N VAL A 148 13.55 3.50 -14.38
CA VAL A 148 12.64 3.92 -15.47
C VAL A 148 12.91 3.14 -16.74
N PHE A 149 14.19 3.00 -17.15
CA PHE A 149 14.56 2.21 -18.31
C PHE A 149 14.15 0.75 -18.20
N THR A 150 14.41 0.12 -17.05
CA THR A 150 14.03 -1.26 -16.78
C THR A 150 12.51 -1.43 -16.84
N GLU A 151 11.77 -0.49 -16.25
CA GLU A 151 10.31 -0.55 -16.25
C GLU A 151 9.71 -0.37 -17.65
N ARG A 152 10.32 0.48 -18.51
CA ARG A 152 9.97 0.59 -19.93
C ARG A 152 10.13 -0.73 -20.69
N LEU A 153 11.22 -1.46 -20.42
CA LEU A 153 11.42 -2.79 -21.02
C LEU A 153 10.38 -3.79 -20.54
N MET A 154 10.09 -3.80 -19.26
CA MET A 154 9.10 -4.70 -18.67
C MET A 154 7.66 -4.37 -19.13
N ALA A 155 7.34 -3.10 -19.32
CA ALA A 155 6.03 -2.67 -19.82
C ALA A 155 5.72 -3.20 -21.23
N ARG A 156 6.76 -3.48 -22.05
CA ARG A 156 6.57 -4.08 -23.40
C ARG A 156 6.04 -5.51 -23.36
N ILE A 157 6.33 -6.23 -22.28
CA ILE A 157 5.87 -7.63 -22.07
C ILE A 157 4.73 -7.72 -21.06
N THR A 158 4.20 -6.59 -20.61
CA THR A 158 3.08 -6.48 -19.67
C THR A 158 1.82 -6.13 -20.46
N ASP A 159 0.73 -6.81 -20.22
CA ASP A 159 -0.54 -6.56 -20.90
C ASP A 159 -1.28 -5.38 -20.25
N GLU A 160 -1.25 -5.31 -18.90
CA GLU A 160 -1.85 -4.23 -18.15
C GLU A 160 -1.03 -3.86 -16.90
N ILE A 161 -0.93 -2.58 -16.60
CA ILE A 161 -0.31 -2.05 -15.38
C ILE A 161 -1.43 -1.50 -14.49
N VAL A 162 -1.45 -1.88 -13.23
CA VAL A 162 -2.39 -1.37 -12.25
C VAL A 162 -1.70 -0.34 -11.37
N ALA A 163 -1.90 0.94 -11.67
CA ALA A 163 -1.48 2.05 -10.83
C ALA A 163 -2.44 2.20 -9.64
N LEU A 164 -1.91 2.45 -8.45
CA LEU A 164 -2.73 2.62 -7.25
C LEU A 164 -3.42 4.00 -7.18
N THR A 165 -2.97 4.96 -7.98
CA THR A 165 -3.51 6.32 -8.00
C THR A 165 -3.44 6.91 -9.39
N GLN A 166 -4.25 7.94 -9.65
CA GLN A 166 -4.20 8.67 -10.91
C GLN A 166 -2.84 9.36 -11.09
N THR A 167 -2.26 9.86 -10.00
CA THR A 167 -0.91 10.44 -10.02
C THR A 167 0.13 9.41 -10.50
N GLU A 168 0.11 8.18 -9.95
CA GLU A 168 1.01 7.11 -10.39
C GLU A 168 0.81 6.76 -11.88
N LYS A 169 -0.44 6.68 -12.36
CA LYS A 169 -0.75 6.52 -13.78
C LYS A 169 -0.14 7.65 -14.63
N ASN A 170 -0.31 8.89 -14.21
CA ASN A 170 0.22 10.05 -14.92
C ASN A 170 1.74 10.01 -15.00
N ASP A 171 2.42 9.56 -13.95
CA ASP A 171 3.88 9.40 -13.94
C ASP A 171 4.35 8.32 -14.93
N TYR A 172 3.65 7.19 -15.01
CA TYR A 172 3.95 6.13 -15.99
C TYR A 172 3.84 6.64 -17.43
N VAL A 173 2.83 7.45 -17.71
CA VAL A 173 2.62 8.06 -19.03
C VAL A 173 3.66 9.16 -19.31
N ALA A 174 3.87 10.10 -18.37
CA ALA A 174 4.81 11.21 -18.52
C ALA A 174 6.25 10.73 -18.69
N LEU A 175 6.64 9.65 -18.01
CA LEU A 175 7.95 9.01 -18.17
C LEU A 175 8.01 8.09 -19.40
N SER A 176 6.97 8.04 -20.24
CA SER A 176 6.90 7.18 -21.43
C SER A 176 7.22 5.70 -21.10
N ILE A 177 6.79 5.22 -19.94
CA ILE A 177 6.93 3.82 -19.54
C ILE A 177 5.86 2.99 -20.23
N SER A 178 4.62 3.50 -20.26
CA SER A 178 3.48 2.83 -20.89
C SER A 178 2.53 3.87 -21.49
N SER A 179 1.68 3.42 -22.43
CA SER A 179 0.58 4.26 -22.95
C SER A 179 -0.58 4.29 -21.94
N PRO A 180 -1.42 5.36 -21.96
CA PRO A 180 -2.50 5.53 -20.98
C PRO A 180 -3.53 4.40 -21.00
N GLU A 181 -3.71 3.73 -22.15
CA GLU A 181 -4.66 2.61 -22.32
C GLU A 181 -4.22 1.33 -21.61
N LYS A 182 -2.90 1.17 -21.38
CA LYS A 182 -2.31 0.03 -20.68
C LYS A 182 -2.13 0.25 -19.18
N VAL A 183 -2.66 1.34 -18.64
CA VAL A 183 -2.54 1.66 -17.21
C VAL A 183 -3.92 1.89 -16.63
N ALA A 184 -4.43 0.90 -15.90
CA ALA A 184 -5.66 1.05 -15.12
C ALA A 184 -5.36 1.68 -13.75
N THR A 185 -6.23 2.57 -13.27
CA THR A 185 -6.14 3.09 -11.89
C THR A 185 -7.07 2.31 -10.98
N ILE A 186 -6.50 1.51 -10.08
CA ILE A 186 -7.24 0.74 -9.07
C ILE A 186 -6.61 0.99 -7.70
N HIS A 187 -7.31 1.75 -6.87
CA HIS A 187 -6.84 2.10 -5.52
C HIS A 187 -6.74 0.86 -4.63
N SER A 188 -5.76 0.87 -3.72
CA SER A 188 -5.62 -0.18 -2.71
C SER A 188 -6.79 -0.17 -1.75
N GLY A 189 -7.44 -1.31 -1.56
CA GLY A 189 -8.61 -1.43 -0.69
C GLY A 189 -8.27 -1.31 0.79
N VAL A 190 -9.16 -0.65 1.53
CA VAL A 190 -9.15 -0.53 2.99
C VAL A 190 -10.42 -1.16 3.53
N ASP A 191 -10.33 -1.88 4.65
CA ASP A 191 -11.50 -2.40 5.37
C ASP A 191 -12.20 -1.23 6.07
N VAL A 192 -12.96 -0.45 5.29
CA VAL A 192 -13.63 0.77 5.76
C VAL A 192 -14.69 0.48 6.80
N ASP A 193 -15.35 -0.67 6.72
CA ASP A 193 -16.41 -1.05 7.67
C ASP A 193 -15.87 -1.24 9.07
N ARG A 194 -14.67 -1.79 9.22
CA ARG A 194 -13.97 -1.89 10.49
C ARG A 194 -13.79 -0.53 11.18
N TYR A 195 -13.58 0.53 10.39
CA TYR A 195 -13.36 1.89 10.90
C TYR A 195 -14.66 2.67 11.07
N MET A 196 -15.64 2.47 10.18
CA MET A 196 -16.92 3.18 10.20
C MET A 196 -17.82 2.77 11.36
N ASN A 197 -17.79 1.49 11.76
CA ASN A 197 -18.74 0.92 12.70
C ASN A 197 -18.21 0.85 14.14
N ILE A 198 -17.01 1.39 14.41
CA ILE A 198 -16.41 1.36 15.74
C ILE A 198 -17.11 2.32 16.70
N LYS A 199 -17.43 1.83 17.88
CA LYS A 199 -17.99 2.64 18.98
C LYS A 199 -16.99 2.70 20.12
N VAL A 200 -16.58 3.88 20.50
CA VAL A 200 -15.56 4.10 21.55
C VAL A 200 -16.05 5.17 22.53
N ASN A 201 -15.87 4.92 23.82
CA ASN A 201 -15.93 5.98 24.81
C ASN A 201 -14.65 6.82 24.70
N ILE A 202 -14.75 7.94 23.98
CA ILE A 202 -13.60 8.81 23.66
C ILE A 202 -12.90 9.31 24.93
N ALA A 203 -13.65 9.70 25.97
CA ALA A 203 -13.06 10.24 27.20
C ALA A 203 -12.28 9.15 27.98
N GLU A 204 -12.81 7.95 28.03
CA GLU A 204 -12.15 6.81 28.66
C GLU A 204 -10.91 6.38 27.87
N LYS A 205 -11.03 6.28 26.55
CA LYS A 205 -9.91 5.94 25.67
C LYS A 205 -8.79 6.97 25.77
N LYS A 206 -9.10 8.28 25.76
CA LYS A 206 -8.09 9.34 25.98
C LYS A 206 -7.37 9.15 27.31
N ARG A 207 -8.10 8.89 28.41
CA ARG A 207 -7.47 8.61 29.75
C ARG A 207 -6.58 7.38 29.71
N GLY A 208 -7.03 6.28 29.08
CA GLY A 208 -6.24 5.06 28.95
C GLY A 208 -4.98 5.22 28.11
N LEU A 209 -4.92 6.21 27.24
CA LEU A 209 -3.74 6.60 26.46
C LEU A 209 -2.86 7.67 27.16
N GLY A 210 -3.21 8.08 28.39
CA GLY A 210 -2.48 9.15 29.10
C GLY A 210 -2.74 10.56 28.57
N LEU A 211 -3.82 10.76 27.81
CA LEU A 211 -4.16 12.04 27.19
C LEU A 211 -5.16 12.83 28.04
N ASN A 212 -5.13 14.16 27.91
CA ASN A 212 -6.15 15.01 28.51
C ASN A 212 -7.53 14.72 27.89
N SER A 213 -8.49 14.27 28.69
CA SER A 213 -9.82 13.90 28.22
C SER A 213 -10.61 15.04 27.57
N LYS A 214 -10.29 16.30 27.91
CA LYS A 214 -10.92 17.52 27.38
C LYS A 214 -10.05 18.24 26.32
N GLY A 215 -8.79 17.82 26.15
CA GLY A 215 -7.86 18.40 25.16
C GLY A 215 -8.14 17.91 23.75
N LEU A 216 -7.77 18.73 22.76
CA LEU A 216 -7.75 18.33 21.36
C LEU A 216 -6.53 17.42 21.09
N VAL A 217 -6.65 16.50 20.13
CA VAL A 217 -5.60 15.52 19.81
C VAL A 217 -5.28 15.58 18.32
N VAL A 218 -4.03 15.87 18.02
CA VAL A 218 -3.44 15.74 16.68
C VAL A 218 -2.62 14.46 16.65
N GLY A 219 -2.69 13.69 15.59
CA GLY A 219 -1.93 12.44 15.55
C GLY A 219 -1.62 11.93 14.16
N THR A 220 -0.62 11.06 14.10
CA THR A 220 -0.24 10.30 12.91
C THR A 220 -0.12 8.82 13.25
N VAL A 221 -0.41 7.97 12.25
CA VAL A 221 -0.32 6.50 12.36
C VAL A 221 0.51 5.98 11.21
N GLY A 222 1.52 5.16 11.50
CA GLY A 222 2.36 4.50 10.50
C GLY A 222 3.81 4.34 10.92
N TRP A 223 4.65 3.95 9.96
CA TRP A 223 6.08 3.81 10.19
C TRP A 223 6.74 5.17 10.48
N LEU A 224 7.52 5.25 11.55
CA LEU A 224 8.30 6.43 11.91
C LEU A 224 9.63 6.47 11.11
N LEU A 225 9.51 6.61 9.79
CA LEU A 225 10.64 6.65 8.84
C LEU A 225 10.82 8.06 8.27
N PRO A 226 12.03 8.44 7.82
CA PRO A 226 12.29 9.76 7.23
C PRO A 226 11.31 10.14 6.10
N ILE A 227 11.00 9.18 5.22
CA ILE A 227 10.10 9.38 4.08
C ILE A 227 8.64 9.69 4.50
N LYS A 228 8.23 9.27 5.71
CA LYS A 228 6.91 9.55 6.28
C LYS A 228 6.84 10.89 7.01
N GLY A 229 7.95 11.58 7.16
CA GLY A 229 8.05 12.94 7.64
C GLY A 229 7.59 13.23 9.09
N PRO A 230 7.61 12.29 10.06
CA PRO A 230 7.08 12.54 11.40
C PRO A 230 7.80 13.66 12.13
N MET A 231 9.05 13.94 11.75
CA MET A 231 9.83 15.04 12.32
C MET A 231 9.26 16.42 11.95
N TYR A 232 8.70 16.57 10.72
CA TYR A 232 8.07 17.83 10.31
C TYR A 232 6.78 18.09 11.10
N LEU A 233 6.01 17.04 11.41
CA LEU A 233 4.85 17.17 12.28
C LEU A 233 5.26 17.61 13.70
N LEU A 234 6.28 16.97 14.29
CA LEU A 234 6.78 17.37 15.62
C LEU A 234 7.20 18.84 15.64
N LYS A 235 7.92 19.29 14.62
CA LYS A 235 8.41 20.67 14.52
C LYS A 235 7.32 21.69 14.12
N ALA A 236 6.22 21.26 13.54
CA ALA A 236 5.05 22.10 13.27
C ALA A 236 4.26 22.42 14.55
N MET A 237 4.28 21.52 15.56
CA MET A 237 3.44 21.64 16.75
C MET A 237 3.73 22.85 17.66
N PRO A 238 4.96 23.36 17.85
CA PRO A 238 5.18 24.61 18.57
C PRO A 238 4.32 25.77 18.05
N TYR A 239 4.21 25.95 16.73
CA TYR A 239 3.35 26.97 16.14
C TYR A 239 1.87 26.75 16.42
N VAL A 240 1.46 25.47 16.59
CA VAL A 240 0.08 25.13 16.97
C VAL A 240 -0.16 25.41 18.44
N TRP A 241 0.80 25.06 19.32
CA TRP A 241 0.68 25.25 20.78
C TRP A 241 0.68 26.69 21.24
N GLU A 242 1.16 27.63 20.41
CA GLU A 242 1.01 29.09 20.68
C GLU A 242 -0.45 29.49 20.89
N ASN A 243 -1.36 28.97 20.06
CA ASN A 243 -2.78 29.29 20.11
C ASN A 243 -3.60 28.17 20.81
N HIS A 244 -3.13 26.93 20.75
CA HIS A 244 -3.82 25.75 21.29
C HIS A 244 -2.94 24.98 22.29
N PRO A 245 -2.56 25.58 23.45
CA PRO A 245 -1.55 25.01 24.36
C PRO A 245 -1.96 23.69 25.01
N LYS A 246 -3.25 23.35 25.02
CA LYS A 246 -3.81 22.10 25.59
C LYS A 246 -3.91 20.95 24.59
N THR A 247 -3.45 21.14 23.34
CA THR A 247 -3.46 20.10 22.31
C THR A 247 -2.38 19.06 22.57
N SER A 248 -2.74 17.79 22.51
CA SER A 248 -1.81 16.67 22.58
C SER A 248 -1.39 16.22 21.18
N LEU A 249 -0.13 15.82 21.01
CA LEU A 249 0.38 15.17 19.82
C LEU A 249 0.59 13.67 20.09
N ILE A 250 0.09 12.80 19.22
CA ILE A 250 0.35 11.36 19.31
C ILE A 250 1.03 10.80 18.07
N PHE A 251 2.02 9.95 18.29
CA PHE A 251 2.66 9.12 17.28
C PHE A 251 2.30 7.66 17.53
N VAL A 252 1.69 7.01 16.53
CA VAL A 252 1.31 5.60 16.59
C VAL A 252 2.12 4.84 15.55
N GLY A 253 2.92 3.89 16.00
CA GLY A 253 3.83 3.10 15.16
C GLY A 253 5.25 3.11 15.68
N LYS A 254 6.14 2.47 14.94
CA LYS A 254 7.58 2.37 15.23
C LYS A 254 8.40 2.69 13.97
N GLY A 255 9.69 2.88 14.13
CA GLY A 255 10.62 3.10 13.03
C GLY A 255 11.91 3.78 13.46
N ASP A 256 12.82 3.95 12.53
CA ASP A 256 14.19 4.42 12.77
C ASP A 256 14.24 5.81 13.40
N LEU A 257 13.22 6.65 13.19
CA LEU A 257 13.16 7.99 13.75
C LEU A 257 12.60 8.05 15.19
N GLU A 258 12.11 6.94 15.77
CA GLU A 258 11.46 6.98 17.09
C GLU A 258 12.38 7.58 18.18
N ILE A 259 13.63 7.11 18.24
CA ILE A 259 14.63 7.63 19.20
C ILE A 259 14.92 9.11 18.95
N GLY A 260 15.08 9.48 17.67
CA GLY A 260 15.33 10.87 17.26
C GLY A 260 14.17 11.81 17.62
N LEU A 261 12.93 11.38 17.38
CA LEU A 261 11.72 12.13 17.75
C LEU A 261 11.59 12.34 19.26
N LYS A 262 11.85 11.30 20.05
CA LYS A 262 11.85 11.38 21.53
C LYS A 262 12.93 12.34 22.06
N LYS A 263 14.13 12.30 21.47
CA LYS A 263 15.22 13.23 21.81
C LYS A 263 14.86 14.67 21.46
N GLU A 264 14.30 14.87 20.29
CA GLU A 264 13.91 16.20 19.81
C GLU A 264 12.75 16.79 20.64
N ALA A 265 11.74 16.01 21.00
CA ALA A 265 10.65 16.46 21.86
C ALA A 265 11.15 16.93 23.25
N ARG A 266 12.16 16.24 23.82
CA ARG A 266 12.81 16.67 25.06
C ARG A 266 13.61 17.94 24.85
N ARG A 267 14.40 18.04 23.77
CA ARG A 267 15.20 19.22 23.43
C ARG A 267 14.35 20.48 23.28
N MET A 268 13.15 20.32 22.69
CA MET A 268 12.18 21.40 22.49
C MET A 268 11.37 21.73 23.77
N GLY A 269 11.52 20.96 24.85
CA GLY A 269 10.76 21.16 26.09
C GLY A 269 9.27 20.85 25.99
N VAL A 270 8.88 19.99 25.05
CA VAL A 270 7.47 19.66 24.75
C VAL A 270 7.11 18.20 25.04
N TRP A 271 7.96 17.51 25.79
CA TRP A 271 7.81 16.09 26.10
C TRP A 271 6.46 15.72 26.73
N ASP A 272 5.93 16.57 27.58
CA ASP A 272 4.66 16.43 28.28
C ASP A 272 3.43 16.51 27.36
N LYS A 273 3.61 17.06 26.16
CA LYS A 273 2.56 17.21 25.13
C LYS A 273 2.58 16.15 24.05
N VAL A 274 3.60 15.27 24.04
CA VAL A 274 3.83 14.27 22.99
C VAL A 274 3.76 12.86 23.55
N THR A 275 2.90 12.03 23.00
CA THR A 275 2.76 10.63 23.38
C THR A 275 3.17 9.70 22.25
N PHE A 276 4.07 8.75 22.55
CA PHE A 276 4.50 7.70 21.63
C PHE A 276 3.84 6.39 22.04
N LEU A 277 2.90 5.89 21.23
CA LEU A 277 2.10 4.71 21.55
C LEU A 277 2.73 3.40 21.05
N GLY A 278 3.81 3.48 20.26
CA GLY A 278 4.42 2.31 19.65
C GLY A 278 3.46 1.60 18.67
N TRP A 279 3.71 0.31 18.48
CA TRP A 279 2.85 -0.51 17.64
C TRP A 279 1.54 -0.86 18.38
N ARG A 280 0.41 -0.73 17.69
CA ARG A 280 -0.94 -0.94 18.25
C ARG A 280 -1.81 -1.76 17.31
N ASP A 281 -2.72 -2.57 17.86
CA ASP A 281 -3.73 -3.32 17.10
C ASP A 281 -5.12 -2.64 17.15
N ASP A 282 -5.31 -1.72 18.11
CA ASP A 282 -6.54 -0.94 18.32
C ASP A 282 -6.51 0.41 17.57
N ILE A 283 -6.02 0.39 16.32
CA ILE A 283 -5.89 1.59 15.49
C ILE A 283 -7.25 2.29 15.25
N PRO A 284 -8.36 1.57 14.94
CA PRO A 284 -9.65 2.24 14.75
C PRO A 284 -10.10 3.02 15.98
N GLU A 285 -9.91 2.46 17.19
CA GLU A 285 -10.25 3.09 18.47
C GLU A 285 -9.36 4.32 18.74
N ILE A 286 -8.07 4.21 18.42
CA ILE A 286 -7.12 5.34 18.57
C ILE A 286 -7.48 6.45 17.58
N MET A 287 -7.80 6.14 16.34
CA MET A 287 -8.21 7.15 15.37
C MET A 287 -9.49 7.89 15.80
N GLN A 288 -10.41 7.24 16.53
CA GLN A 288 -11.60 7.90 17.08
C GLN A 288 -11.27 9.03 18.08
N VAL A 289 -10.16 8.96 18.79
CA VAL A 289 -9.78 10.02 19.75
C VAL A 289 -9.08 11.21 19.11
N LEU A 290 -8.67 11.11 17.84
CA LEU A 290 -8.08 12.22 17.10
C LEU A 290 -9.13 13.29 16.79
N ASP A 291 -8.72 14.54 16.84
CA ASP A 291 -9.47 15.67 16.31
C ASP A 291 -8.97 16.04 14.89
N VAL A 292 -7.68 15.83 14.62
CA VAL A 292 -7.06 16.00 13.30
C VAL A 292 -6.06 14.86 13.06
N PHE A 293 -6.20 14.17 11.93
CA PHE A 293 -5.21 13.22 11.47
C PHE A 293 -4.19 13.91 10.55
N VAL A 294 -2.89 13.62 10.73
CA VAL A 294 -1.84 14.26 9.93
C VAL A 294 -0.95 13.22 9.26
N LEU A 295 -0.74 13.33 7.94
CA LEU A 295 0.20 12.52 7.17
C LEU A 295 1.23 13.42 6.47
N PRO A 296 2.37 13.73 7.10
CA PRO A 296 3.35 14.69 6.62
C PRO A 296 4.42 14.05 5.71
N SER A 297 4.03 13.05 4.91
CA SER A 297 4.96 12.27 4.09
C SER A 297 5.69 13.11 3.06
N LEU A 298 6.97 12.78 2.80
CA LEU A 298 7.76 13.37 1.72
C LEU A 298 7.49 12.65 0.38
N ASN A 299 7.06 11.40 0.45
CA ASN A 299 6.58 10.63 -0.69
C ASN A 299 5.58 9.58 -0.20
N GLU A 300 4.52 9.35 -0.98
CA GLU A 300 3.47 8.40 -0.65
C GLU A 300 2.86 7.80 -1.93
N GLY A 301 2.78 6.48 -1.97
CA GLY A 301 2.13 5.79 -3.10
C GLY A 301 0.63 6.08 -3.13
N MET A 302 -0.09 5.70 -2.08
CA MET A 302 -1.52 6.02 -1.94
C MET A 302 -1.85 6.65 -0.57
N GLY A 303 -1.26 6.16 0.54
CA GLY A 303 -1.59 6.66 1.88
C GLY A 303 -2.86 6.01 2.46
N ARG A 304 -2.94 4.68 2.46
CA ARG A 304 -4.10 3.92 2.99
C ARG A 304 -4.59 4.42 4.35
N VAL A 305 -3.68 4.83 5.21
CA VAL A 305 -3.99 5.35 6.55
C VAL A 305 -4.83 6.64 6.51
N LEU A 306 -4.77 7.42 5.42
CA LEU A 306 -5.70 8.55 5.20
C LEU A 306 -7.13 8.06 5.01
N VAL A 307 -7.32 6.98 4.23
CA VAL A 307 -8.65 6.37 4.06
C VAL A 307 -9.17 5.84 5.39
N GLU A 308 -8.31 5.25 6.22
CA GLU A 308 -8.66 4.79 7.57
C GLU A 308 -9.12 5.96 8.46
N ALA A 309 -8.40 7.09 8.46
CA ALA A 309 -8.78 8.30 9.18
C ALA A 309 -10.07 8.92 8.63
N MET A 310 -10.24 8.95 7.32
CA MET A 310 -11.47 9.40 6.66
C MET A 310 -12.65 8.50 7.03
N ALA A 311 -12.48 7.17 7.07
CA ALA A 311 -13.52 6.21 7.43
C ALA A 311 -14.04 6.40 8.87
N VAL A 312 -13.18 6.78 9.83
CA VAL A 312 -13.62 7.18 11.17
C VAL A 312 -14.21 8.59 11.23
N GLY A 313 -14.26 9.32 10.11
CA GLY A 313 -14.81 10.66 10.04
C GLY A 313 -13.88 11.74 10.59
N LYS A 314 -12.55 11.58 10.45
CA LYS A 314 -11.58 12.60 10.87
C LYS A 314 -11.15 13.45 9.69
N PRO A 315 -11.10 14.79 9.86
CA PRO A 315 -10.49 15.66 8.87
C PRO A 315 -9.00 15.38 8.81
N VAL A 316 -8.41 15.48 7.63
CA VAL A 316 -7.01 15.15 7.40
C VAL A 316 -6.18 16.37 7.01
N VAL A 317 -4.94 16.42 7.49
CA VAL A 317 -3.91 17.31 6.97
C VAL A 317 -2.81 16.44 6.40
N ALA A 318 -2.41 16.68 5.16
CA ALA A 318 -1.41 15.83 4.51
C ALA A 318 -0.47 16.64 3.62
N SER A 319 0.68 16.07 3.30
CA SER A 319 1.59 16.67 2.33
C SER A 319 1.04 16.54 0.91
N ARG A 320 1.31 17.55 0.07
CA ARG A 320 0.93 17.61 -1.35
C ARG A 320 1.86 16.73 -2.19
N VAL A 321 1.82 15.41 -2.01
CA VAL A 321 2.70 14.45 -2.70
C VAL A 321 1.97 13.22 -3.19
N GLY A 322 2.40 12.68 -4.32
CA GLY A 322 2.02 11.38 -4.85
C GLY A 322 0.51 11.12 -4.80
N GLY A 323 0.15 9.91 -4.41
CA GLY A 323 -1.25 9.48 -4.36
C GLY A 323 -2.10 10.10 -3.27
N ILE A 324 -1.54 10.93 -2.37
CA ILE A 324 -2.33 11.73 -1.41
C ILE A 324 -3.31 12.65 -2.15
N LEU A 325 -2.93 13.15 -3.33
CA LEU A 325 -3.76 14.03 -4.16
C LEU A 325 -5.04 13.36 -4.68
N ASP A 326 -5.05 12.05 -4.78
CA ASP A 326 -6.26 11.30 -5.11
C ASP A 326 -7.25 11.27 -3.93
N LEU A 327 -6.74 11.22 -2.70
CA LEU A 327 -7.51 11.01 -1.47
C LEU A 327 -7.96 12.31 -0.81
N VAL A 328 -7.09 13.32 -0.78
CA VAL A 328 -7.36 14.59 -0.10
C VAL A 328 -7.77 15.66 -1.12
N LYS A 329 -8.99 16.13 -0.98
CA LYS A 329 -9.54 17.26 -1.77
C LYS A 329 -9.53 18.49 -0.89
N GLU A 330 -8.67 19.43 -1.24
CA GLU A 330 -8.44 20.69 -0.52
C GLU A 330 -9.74 21.38 -0.15
N GLY A 331 -9.95 21.67 1.13
CA GLY A 331 -11.15 22.32 1.64
C GLY A 331 -12.41 21.45 1.70
N GLN A 332 -12.39 20.19 1.26
CA GLN A 332 -13.54 19.29 1.30
C GLN A 332 -13.46 18.26 2.44
N ASN A 333 -12.39 17.47 2.48
CA ASN A 333 -12.15 16.47 3.54
C ASN A 333 -10.87 16.73 4.34
N GLY A 334 -10.12 17.79 3.99
CA GLY A 334 -8.88 18.16 4.67
C GLY A 334 -8.14 19.30 3.98
N PHE A 335 -6.90 19.50 4.42
CA PHE A 335 -5.98 20.49 3.88
C PHE A 335 -4.66 19.84 3.46
N LEU A 336 -4.01 20.42 2.45
CA LEU A 336 -2.71 20.03 1.94
C LEU A 336 -1.66 21.07 2.29
N ALA A 337 -0.46 20.61 2.70
CA ALA A 337 0.72 21.44 2.90
C ALA A 337 1.84 20.98 1.96
N GLU A 338 2.78 21.85 1.62
CA GLU A 338 3.93 21.43 0.83
C GLU A 338 4.81 20.45 1.62
N PRO A 339 5.43 19.43 0.97
CA PRO A 339 6.25 18.45 1.67
C PRO A 339 7.43 19.12 2.37
N GLY A 340 7.61 18.80 3.66
CA GLY A 340 8.66 19.40 4.47
C GLY A 340 8.36 20.81 5.01
N ASP A 341 7.21 21.38 4.72
CA ASP A 341 6.78 22.69 5.21
C ASP A 341 6.13 22.60 6.59
N GLU A 342 6.91 22.78 7.65
CA GLU A 342 6.46 22.75 9.04
C GLU A 342 5.42 23.85 9.34
N LYS A 343 5.60 25.05 8.75
CA LYS A 343 4.67 26.18 8.94
C LYS A 343 3.35 25.98 8.22
N GLY A 344 3.40 25.48 6.98
CA GLY A 344 2.20 25.15 6.22
C GLY A 344 1.37 24.05 6.91
N LEU A 345 2.03 23.02 7.45
CA LEU A 345 1.37 21.99 8.28
C LEU A 345 0.70 22.63 9.51
N ALA A 346 1.40 23.51 10.22
CA ALA A 346 0.86 24.19 11.41
C ALA A 346 -0.37 25.05 11.07
N ILE A 347 -0.34 25.79 9.96
CA ILE A 347 -1.45 26.63 9.49
C ILE A 347 -2.69 25.74 9.20
N ALA A 348 -2.49 24.62 8.47
CA ALA A 348 -3.55 23.69 8.14
C ALA A 348 -4.16 23.03 9.40
N ILE A 349 -3.32 22.62 10.34
CA ILE A 349 -3.75 22.06 11.63
C ILE A 349 -4.54 23.10 12.43
N LYS A 350 -4.05 24.34 12.58
CA LYS A 350 -4.73 25.40 13.32
C LYS A 350 -6.12 25.68 12.78
N LYS A 351 -6.30 25.81 11.46
CA LYS A 351 -7.63 25.99 10.82
C LYS A 351 -8.63 24.94 11.28
N LEU A 352 -8.20 23.69 11.41
CA LEU A 352 -9.07 22.62 11.88
C LEU A 352 -9.30 22.65 13.40
N LEU A 353 -8.32 23.06 14.19
CA LEU A 353 -8.48 23.12 15.65
C LEU A 353 -9.35 24.30 16.10
N GLU A 354 -9.34 25.41 15.36
CA GLU A 354 -10.10 26.64 15.64
C GLU A 354 -11.61 26.44 15.41
N ASP A 355 -12.01 25.71 14.39
CA ASP A 355 -13.41 25.57 14.00
C ASP A 355 -13.89 24.11 14.05
N LYS A 356 -14.70 23.81 15.08
CA LYS A 356 -15.32 22.48 15.23
C LYS A 356 -16.28 22.16 14.08
N LYS A 357 -17.00 23.13 13.53
CA LYS A 357 -17.96 22.89 12.46
C LYS A 357 -17.23 22.45 11.19
N ILE A 358 -16.13 23.13 10.84
CA ILE A 358 -15.28 22.75 9.70
C ILE A 358 -14.71 21.34 9.91
N ARG A 359 -14.24 21.01 11.12
CA ARG A 359 -13.76 19.64 11.42
C ARG A 359 -14.84 18.59 11.18
N ASP A 360 -16.05 18.84 11.69
CA ASP A 360 -17.16 17.89 11.61
C ASP A 360 -17.63 17.72 10.14
N GLU A 361 -17.74 18.82 9.39
CA GLU A 361 -18.12 18.81 7.97
C GLU A 361 -17.08 18.08 7.09
N MET A 362 -15.79 18.39 7.27
CA MET A 362 -14.72 17.73 6.55
C MET A 362 -14.60 16.25 6.92
N GLY A 363 -14.76 15.91 8.20
CA GLY A 363 -14.78 14.53 8.68
C GLY A 363 -15.93 13.75 8.05
N LYS A 364 -17.15 14.31 8.01
CA LYS A 364 -18.31 13.72 7.35
C LYS A 364 -18.04 13.49 5.86
N LYS A 365 -17.52 14.50 5.17
CA LYS A 365 -17.18 14.39 3.74
C LYS A 365 -16.10 13.34 3.48
N GLY A 366 -15.05 13.29 4.32
CA GLY A 366 -14.03 12.25 4.29
C GLY A 366 -14.63 10.86 4.45
N ARG A 367 -15.57 10.68 5.38
CA ARG A 367 -16.24 9.39 5.61
C ARG A 367 -17.07 8.92 4.41
N GLU A 368 -17.76 9.85 3.73
CA GLU A 368 -18.46 9.55 2.47
C GLU A 368 -17.46 9.07 1.39
N MET A 369 -16.37 9.81 1.19
CA MET A 369 -15.36 9.52 0.18
C MET A 369 -14.60 8.22 0.47
N ALA A 370 -14.41 7.84 1.73
CA ALA A 370 -13.67 6.62 2.10
C ALA A 370 -14.31 5.35 1.51
N GLN A 371 -15.61 5.32 1.25
CA GLN A 371 -16.32 4.18 0.68
C GLN A 371 -15.82 3.82 -0.74
N ASP A 372 -15.34 4.80 -1.50
CA ASP A 372 -14.80 4.57 -2.84
C ASP A 372 -13.46 3.81 -2.82
N PHE A 373 -12.84 3.71 -1.64
CA PHE A 373 -11.56 3.04 -1.40
C PHE A 373 -11.72 1.76 -0.58
N SER A 374 -12.92 1.18 -0.54
CA SER A 374 -13.16 -0.07 0.19
C SER A 374 -12.51 -1.27 -0.49
N VAL A 375 -12.33 -2.37 0.27
CA VAL A 375 -11.85 -3.65 -0.27
C VAL A 375 -12.77 -4.14 -1.37
N GLU A 376 -14.08 -4.03 -1.19
CA GLU A 376 -15.10 -4.48 -2.14
C GLU A 376 -14.95 -3.75 -3.47
N LYS A 377 -14.78 -2.43 -3.45
CA LYS A 377 -14.56 -1.62 -4.65
C LYS A 377 -13.26 -1.96 -5.37
N MET A 378 -12.20 -2.22 -4.63
CA MET A 378 -10.93 -2.68 -5.21
C MET A 378 -11.12 -4.04 -5.91
N ILE A 379 -11.74 -5.00 -5.22
CA ILE A 379 -11.97 -6.36 -5.75
C ILE A 379 -12.86 -6.33 -6.97
N GLU A 380 -13.96 -5.57 -6.96
CA GLU A 380 -14.84 -5.36 -8.11
C GLU A 380 -14.04 -4.86 -9.33
N LYS A 381 -13.20 -3.83 -9.16
CA LYS A 381 -12.39 -3.27 -10.25
C LYS A 381 -11.34 -4.26 -10.78
N ILE A 382 -10.70 -5.03 -9.89
CA ILE A 382 -9.72 -6.06 -10.31
C ILE A 382 -10.42 -7.19 -11.04
N ASP A 383 -11.60 -7.60 -10.58
CA ASP A 383 -12.40 -8.65 -11.23
C ASP A 383 -12.84 -8.22 -12.64
N VAL A 384 -13.36 -7.01 -12.79
CA VAL A 384 -13.72 -6.43 -14.10
C VAL A 384 -12.49 -6.36 -15.03
N LEU A 385 -11.32 -5.98 -14.51
CA LEU A 385 -10.08 -5.97 -15.28
C LEU A 385 -9.72 -7.39 -15.76
N TYR A 386 -9.79 -8.39 -14.88
CA TYR A 386 -9.49 -9.77 -15.26
C TYR A 386 -10.47 -10.29 -16.32
N GLU A 387 -11.77 -10.05 -16.15
CA GLU A 387 -12.78 -10.43 -17.15
C GLU A 387 -12.54 -9.76 -18.49
N SER A 388 -12.24 -8.46 -18.52
CA SER A 388 -11.97 -7.74 -19.76
C SER A 388 -10.79 -8.32 -20.53
N LEU A 389 -9.71 -8.70 -19.81
CA LEU A 389 -8.53 -9.31 -20.40
C LEU A 389 -8.76 -10.77 -20.85
N LEU A 390 -9.67 -11.48 -20.17
CA LEU A 390 -10.06 -12.85 -20.57
C LEU A 390 -10.93 -12.88 -21.83
N HIS A 391 -11.74 -11.83 -22.06
CA HIS A 391 -12.69 -11.75 -23.18
C HIS A 391 -12.19 -10.89 -24.35
N SER A 392 -11.02 -10.26 -24.23
CA SER A 392 -10.47 -9.41 -25.30
C SER A 392 -9.96 -10.24 -26.48
N ASP A 393 -10.13 -9.72 -27.72
CA ASP A 393 -9.52 -10.28 -28.95
C ASP A 393 -8.01 -10.51 -28.83
N PHE A 394 -7.36 -9.83 -27.87
CA PHE A 394 -5.95 -9.94 -27.57
C PHE A 394 -5.62 -11.29 -26.90
N VAL A 395 -6.53 -11.83 -26.10
CA VAL A 395 -6.41 -13.14 -25.45
C VAL A 395 -6.64 -14.24 -26.50
N GLU A 396 -7.63 -14.10 -27.39
CA GLU A 396 -7.89 -15.08 -28.47
C GLU A 396 -6.70 -15.18 -29.45
N ARG A 397 -5.96 -14.09 -29.70
CA ARG A 397 -4.76 -14.09 -30.54
C ARG A 397 -3.54 -14.72 -29.89
N LYS A 398 -3.49 -14.78 -28.54
CA LYS A 398 -2.36 -15.34 -27.76
C LYS A 398 -2.53 -16.81 -27.39
N VAL A 399 -3.69 -17.42 -27.63
CA VAL A 399 -3.82 -18.87 -27.46
C VAL A 399 -2.98 -19.54 -28.54
N PRO A 400 -1.78 -20.10 -28.24
CA PRO A 400 -1.06 -20.87 -29.23
C PRO A 400 -1.96 -22.07 -29.57
N LYS A 401 -2.32 -22.24 -30.86
CA LYS A 401 -2.79 -23.54 -31.33
C LYS A 401 -1.74 -24.54 -30.88
N VAL A 402 -2.04 -25.33 -29.85
CA VAL A 402 -1.14 -26.35 -29.29
C VAL A 402 -0.69 -27.17 -30.50
N PRO A 403 0.60 -27.24 -30.86
CA PRO A 403 1.07 -28.18 -31.83
C PRO A 403 0.71 -29.53 -31.24
N LYS A 404 -0.14 -30.32 -31.96
CA LYS A 404 -0.29 -31.73 -31.65
C LYS A 404 1.11 -32.33 -31.78
N VAL A 405 1.78 -32.52 -30.65
CA VAL A 405 3.04 -33.31 -30.59
C VAL A 405 2.62 -34.71 -30.96
N LYS A 406 2.72 -35.02 -32.24
CA LYS A 406 2.74 -36.41 -32.72
C LYS A 406 3.91 -37.06 -31.98
N GLY A 407 3.59 -38.13 -31.32
CA GLY A 407 4.52 -38.88 -30.50
C GLY A 407 5.84 -39.17 -31.23
N CYS A 408 6.90 -38.81 -30.59
CA CYS A 408 8.25 -39.32 -30.77
C CYS A 408 9.05 -39.02 -29.49
N PHE A 409 8.83 -39.87 -28.47
CA PHE A 409 9.84 -40.13 -27.38
C PHE A 409 9.42 -41.41 -26.66
N ALA A 410 9.42 -42.53 -27.44
CA ALA A 410 9.75 -43.84 -26.90
C ALA A 410 11.19 -44.11 -27.36
N HIS A 411 12.10 -44.30 -26.44
CA HIS A 411 13.51 -44.62 -26.45
C HIS A 411 14.45 -43.49 -25.99
N PHE A 412 14.64 -43.45 -24.70
CA PHE A 412 15.97 -43.50 -24.07
C PHE A 412 15.73 -43.57 -22.53
N LEU A 413 16.12 -44.72 -22.01
CA LEU A 413 16.24 -45.08 -20.60
C LEU A 413 17.08 -44.10 -19.81
#